data_3fc9e49d31e2462b9aa42267b0bf4a52
#
_entry.id   3fc9e49d31e2462b9aa42267b0bf4a52
#
_cell.length_a   1.000
_cell.length_b   1.000
_cell.length_c   1.000
_cell.angle_alpha   90.00
_cell.angle_beta   90.00
_cell.angle_gamma   90.00
#
_symmetry.space_group_name_H-M   'P 1'
#
loop_
_entity.id
_entity.type
_entity.pdbx_description
1 polymer ?
#
loop_
_entity_poly.entity_id
_entity_poly.type
_entity_poly.pdbx_seq_one_letter_code
_entity_poly.pdbx_strand_id
1 'polypeptide(L)'
;MNFNTRLEKLRLKSAEKEIDAILVSQSKNRYYLSGFEGSAGFLLVTSQRAILATDFRYVGQAGAQAPDYEIFQITNDMANWLLRLATELKLKRIGFEAGHITFALYQQLTDILKPYRLKLIPVEGLVESLRAVKEPEEIELIAKAVEITDAAFEHIEGIIQTGMCETEVAWETEKFLREKGSQSLPFDIIVASGPNSALPHAKPSDRAIQSGEPIVIDIGAKIGGYCSDLSRTLCLGDRDDTFNKVYDIVLGAQLSALAIIKEDLSGGEADSLGRTVIEEAGYGEAFGHGLGHGLGLATHEMPRLGPGSTDKLTSGMVFTVEPGIYLSGWGGVRIEDVAIMENGKARVLSKGRKVEHVKQR
;
A
#
# COMPACT_ATOMS: atom_id res chain seq x y z
N MET A 1 10.56 2.81 -16.40
CA MET A 1 10.38 3.90 -15.38
C MET A 1 11.37 5.02 -15.66
N ASN A 2 10.93 6.26 -15.63
CA ASN A 2 11.78 7.42 -15.91
C ASN A 2 12.17 8.14 -14.60
N PHE A 3 13.31 7.75 -14.02
CA PHE A 3 13.79 8.34 -12.76
C PHE A 3 14.14 9.83 -12.89
N ASN A 4 14.61 10.28 -14.05
CA ASN A 4 14.93 11.70 -14.27
C ASN A 4 13.69 12.58 -14.18
N THR A 5 12.57 12.17 -14.77
CA THR A 5 11.30 12.90 -14.66
C THR A 5 10.82 12.97 -13.20
N ARG A 6 11.01 11.90 -12.41
CA ARG A 6 10.66 11.87 -10.98
C ARG A 6 11.53 12.82 -10.17
N LEU A 7 12.84 12.88 -10.48
CA LEU A 7 13.76 13.84 -9.86
C LEU A 7 13.38 15.29 -10.17
N GLU A 8 13.00 15.60 -11.41
CA GLU A 8 12.55 16.94 -11.78
C GLU A 8 11.29 17.35 -11.02
N LYS A 9 10.29 16.48 -10.95
CA LYS A 9 9.07 16.71 -10.16
C LYS A 9 9.39 16.94 -8.66
N LEU A 10 10.32 16.15 -8.11
CA LEU A 10 10.77 16.32 -6.72
C LEU A 10 11.47 17.67 -6.51
N ARG A 11 12.32 18.08 -7.42
CA ARG A 11 13.02 19.39 -7.38
C ARG A 11 12.03 20.55 -7.38
N LEU A 12 11.00 20.50 -8.24
CA LEU A 12 9.94 21.51 -8.26
C LEU A 12 9.22 21.61 -6.92
N LYS A 13 8.77 20.48 -6.36
CA LYS A 13 8.12 20.45 -5.05
C LYS A 13 9.03 20.90 -3.90
N SER A 14 10.32 20.59 -3.98
CA SER A 14 11.32 21.05 -3.00
C SER A 14 11.50 22.56 -3.03
N ALA A 15 11.50 23.16 -4.22
CA ALA A 15 11.57 24.61 -4.39
C ALA A 15 10.35 25.33 -3.79
N GLU A 16 9.13 24.77 -3.96
CA GLU A 16 7.90 25.29 -3.34
C GLU A 16 7.97 25.31 -1.81
N LYS A 17 8.76 24.38 -1.20
CA LYS A 17 8.99 24.31 0.26
C LYS A 17 10.18 25.16 0.72
N GLU A 18 10.83 25.90 -0.19
CA GLU A 18 12.02 26.72 0.09
C GLU A 18 13.14 25.91 0.78
N ILE A 19 13.37 24.67 0.38
CA ILE A 19 14.48 23.82 0.83
C ILE A 19 15.54 23.71 -0.25
N ASP A 20 16.83 23.75 0.15
CA ASP A 20 17.97 23.67 -0.78
C ASP A 20 18.21 22.21 -1.23
N ALA A 21 17.86 21.26 -0.37
CA ALA A 21 17.97 19.84 -0.63
C ALA A 21 16.90 19.06 0.14
N ILE A 22 16.56 17.87 -0.34
CA ILE A 22 15.74 16.89 0.40
C ILE A 22 16.57 15.64 0.73
N LEU A 23 16.57 15.25 2.00
CA LEU A 23 17.11 14.00 2.49
C LEU A 23 16.01 12.94 2.49
N VAL A 24 16.09 11.98 1.57
CA VAL A 24 15.17 10.86 1.46
C VAL A 24 15.76 9.65 2.15
N SER A 25 15.08 9.15 3.15
CA SER A 25 15.50 8.05 4.03
C SER A 25 14.63 6.81 3.87
N GLN A 26 13.35 6.97 3.53
CA GLN A 26 12.40 5.87 3.37
C GLN A 26 12.77 4.99 2.17
N SER A 27 12.85 3.67 2.38
CA SER A 27 13.31 2.72 1.36
C SER A 27 12.46 2.72 0.09
N LYS A 28 11.12 2.82 0.23
CA LYS A 28 10.20 2.86 -0.92
C LYS A 28 10.35 4.16 -1.72
N ASN A 29 10.59 5.29 -1.05
CA ASN A 29 10.85 6.57 -1.70
C ASN A 29 12.21 6.58 -2.39
N ARG A 30 13.25 5.98 -1.79
CA ARG A 30 14.54 5.78 -2.46
C ARG A 30 14.38 4.94 -3.73
N TYR A 31 13.71 3.79 -3.63
CA TYR A 31 13.45 2.94 -4.79
C TYR A 31 12.68 3.68 -5.88
N TYR A 32 11.61 4.38 -5.52
CA TYR A 32 10.81 5.17 -6.46
C TYR A 32 11.63 6.20 -7.24
N LEU A 33 12.56 6.88 -6.56
CA LEU A 33 13.36 7.97 -7.14
C LEU A 33 14.60 7.48 -7.88
N SER A 34 15.16 6.31 -7.52
CA SER A 34 16.47 5.89 -8.02
C SER A 34 16.53 4.47 -8.56
N GLY A 35 15.54 3.63 -8.31
CA GLY A 35 15.60 2.19 -8.60
C GLY A 35 16.45 1.39 -7.61
N PHE A 36 17.06 2.03 -6.61
CA PHE A 36 17.95 1.37 -5.66
C PHE A 36 17.20 0.54 -4.62
N GLU A 37 17.44 -0.76 -4.60
CA GLU A 37 16.77 -1.75 -3.73
C GLU A 37 17.53 -2.04 -2.42
N GLY A 38 18.73 -1.48 -2.24
CA GLY A 38 19.55 -1.74 -1.06
C GLY A 38 18.82 -1.36 0.25
N SER A 39 19.01 -2.17 1.28
CA SER A 39 18.33 -1.97 2.58
C SER A 39 18.88 -0.77 3.36
N ALA A 40 20.07 -0.26 3.05
CA ALA A 40 20.70 0.87 3.70
C ALA A 40 21.12 1.95 2.69
N GLY A 41 20.78 3.20 2.98
CA GLY A 41 21.16 4.35 2.15
C GLY A 41 20.21 5.52 2.31
N PHE A 42 20.61 6.65 1.73
CA PHE A 42 19.90 7.91 1.70
C PHE A 42 20.06 8.55 0.34
N LEU A 43 19.05 9.28 -0.13
CA LEU A 43 19.23 10.19 -1.24
C LEU A 43 19.34 11.61 -0.69
N LEU A 44 20.29 12.37 -1.18
CA LEU A 44 20.36 13.82 -0.98
C LEU A 44 20.18 14.47 -2.37
N VAL A 45 19.00 15.04 -2.59
CA VAL A 45 18.64 15.65 -3.88
C VAL A 45 18.60 17.16 -3.74
N THR A 46 19.43 17.85 -4.50
CA THR A 46 19.44 19.31 -4.64
C THR A 46 18.81 19.72 -5.97
N SER A 47 18.73 21.03 -6.24
CA SER A 47 18.29 21.54 -7.54
C SER A 47 19.14 21.03 -8.72
N GLN A 48 20.40 20.66 -8.49
CA GLN A 48 21.33 20.27 -9.56
C GLN A 48 21.95 18.88 -9.39
N ARG A 49 22.13 18.39 -8.17
CA ARG A 49 22.78 17.10 -7.90
C ARG A 49 21.80 16.12 -7.29
N ALA A 50 21.99 14.85 -7.60
CA ALA A 50 21.31 13.74 -6.97
C ALA A 50 22.39 12.77 -6.45
N ILE A 51 22.47 12.59 -5.13
CA ILE A 51 23.50 11.80 -4.47
C ILE A 51 22.84 10.65 -3.74
N LEU A 52 23.33 9.43 -3.99
CA LEU A 52 22.95 8.23 -3.24
C LEU A 52 24.10 7.91 -2.27
N ALA A 53 23.86 8.14 -0.99
CA ALA A 53 24.78 7.83 0.07
C ALA A 53 24.45 6.46 0.69
N THR A 54 25.44 5.54 0.67
CA THR A 54 25.27 4.17 1.19
C THR A 54 26.58 3.64 1.75
N ASP A 55 26.55 2.52 2.49
CA ASP A 55 27.76 1.90 3.02
C ASP A 55 28.45 0.99 1.97
N PHE A 56 29.66 0.49 2.33
CA PHE A 56 30.51 -0.30 1.43
C PHE A 56 29.83 -1.54 0.83
N ARG A 57 28.83 -2.11 1.51
CA ARG A 57 28.12 -3.32 1.07
C ARG A 57 27.31 -3.08 -0.21
N TYR A 58 26.86 -1.86 -0.41
CA TYR A 58 25.92 -1.49 -1.47
C TYR A 58 26.50 -0.58 -2.56
N VAL A 59 27.77 -0.13 -2.46
CA VAL A 59 28.36 0.79 -3.45
C VAL A 59 28.28 0.24 -4.89
N GLY A 60 28.64 -1.03 -5.09
CA GLY A 60 28.57 -1.67 -6.41
C GLY A 60 27.13 -1.81 -6.92
N GLN A 61 26.19 -2.20 -6.05
CA GLN A 61 24.77 -2.30 -6.39
C GLN A 61 24.18 -0.93 -6.72
N ALA A 62 24.49 0.09 -5.93
CA ALA A 62 24.04 1.45 -6.13
C ALA A 62 24.50 2.01 -7.49
N GLY A 63 25.76 1.78 -7.84
CA GLY A 63 26.30 2.20 -9.15
C GLY A 63 25.62 1.51 -10.33
N ALA A 64 25.20 0.25 -10.17
CA ALA A 64 24.48 -0.48 -11.22
C ALA A 64 23.00 -0.10 -11.33
N GLN A 65 22.32 0.09 -10.20
CA GLN A 65 20.86 0.33 -10.16
C GLN A 65 20.47 1.81 -10.29
N ALA A 66 21.33 2.73 -9.87
CA ALA A 66 21.07 4.17 -9.86
C ALA A 66 22.14 4.95 -10.66
N PRO A 67 22.31 4.71 -11.98
CA PRO A 67 23.37 5.32 -12.78
C PRO A 67 23.27 6.85 -12.89
N ASP A 68 22.10 7.41 -12.66
CA ASP A 68 21.86 8.87 -12.70
C ASP A 68 22.24 9.57 -11.38
N TYR A 69 22.72 8.79 -10.36
CA TYR A 69 23.12 9.31 -9.06
C TYR A 69 24.62 9.28 -8.86
N GLU A 70 25.14 10.30 -8.19
CA GLU A 70 26.48 10.27 -7.66
C GLU A 70 26.51 9.36 -6.42
N ILE A 71 27.34 8.33 -6.46
CA ILE A 71 27.43 7.37 -5.35
C ILE A 71 28.42 7.88 -4.31
N PHE A 72 27.92 8.10 -3.09
CA PHE A 72 28.72 8.51 -1.94
C PHE A 72 28.84 7.36 -0.94
N GLN A 73 30.08 6.88 -0.69
CA GLN A 73 30.29 5.85 0.32
C GLN A 73 30.38 6.46 1.71
N ILE A 74 29.44 6.07 2.58
CA ILE A 74 29.45 6.38 4.01
C ILE A 74 30.50 5.50 4.68
N THR A 75 31.55 6.11 5.25
CA THR A 75 32.67 5.38 5.92
C THR A 75 32.64 5.50 7.42
N ASN A 76 31.93 6.48 7.96
CA ASN A 76 31.85 6.81 9.38
C ASN A 76 30.40 7.07 9.80
N ASP A 77 30.20 7.65 10.97
CA ASP A 77 28.91 8.05 11.49
C ASP A 77 28.08 8.80 10.45
N MET A 78 26.82 8.46 10.42
CA MET A 78 25.81 8.96 9.51
C MET A 78 25.72 10.49 9.45
N ALA A 79 25.86 11.15 10.56
CA ALA A 79 25.74 12.59 10.61
C ALA A 79 26.93 13.32 9.95
N ASN A 80 28.12 12.76 9.98
CA ASN A 80 29.33 13.37 9.44
C ASN A 80 29.32 13.44 7.91
N TRP A 81 28.76 12.44 7.21
CA TRP A 81 28.68 12.50 5.75
C TRP A 81 27.73 13.60 5.28
N LEU A 82 26.58 13.76 5.99
CA LEU A 82 25.61 14.80 5.63
C LEU A 82 26.19 16.20 5.86
N LEU A 83 26.87 16.42 6.98
CA LEU A 83 27.58 17.69 7.24
C LEU A 83 28.61 18.02 6.16
N ARG A 84 29.41 17.02 5.77
CA ARG A 84 30.43 17.18 4.72
C ARG A 84 29.78 17.64 3.40
N LEU A 85 28.75 16.90 2.91
CA LEU A 85 28.05 17.27 1.69
C LEU A 85 27.31 18.60 1.80
N ALA A 86 26.64 18.84 2.93
CA ALA A 86 25.93 20.09 3.14
C ALA A 86 26.87 21.31 3.11
N THR A 87 28.08 21.17 3.65
CA THR A 87 29.11 22.22 3.63
C THR A 87 29.67 22.43 2.21
N GLU A 88 30.02 21.33 1.52
CA GLU A 88 30.52 21.35 0.14
C GLU A 88 29.51 22.03 -0.79
N LEU A 89 28.24 21.69 -0.66
CA LEU A 89 27.14 22.19 -1.48
C LEU A 89 26.57 23.53 -1.00
N LYS A 90 27.10 24.09 0.09
CA LYS A 90 26.67 25.37 0.69
C LYS A 90 25.17 25.41 1.03
N LEU A 91 24.62 24.27 1.45
CA LEU A 91 23.20 24.14 1.84
C LEU A 91 22.95 24.94 3.11
N LYS A 92 21.71 25.39 3.30
CA LYS A 92 21.25 26.10 4.51
C LYS A 92 19.99 25.42 5.11
N ARG A 93 19.10 24.92 4.26
CA ARG A 93 17.81 24.36 4.61
C ARG A 93 17.69 22.97 3.97
N ILE A 94 17.77 21.92 4.79
CA ILE A 94 17.67 20.53 4.32
C ILE A 94 16.32 19.99 4.76
N GLY A 95 15.44 19.69 3.79
CA GLY A 95 14.21 18.95 4.05
C GLY A 95 14.50 17.51 4.44
N PHE A 96 13.67 16.94 5.28
CA PHE A 96 13.75 15.51 5.64
C PHE A 96 12.36 14.93 5.82
N GLU A 97 12.21 13.63 5.57
CA GLU A 97 10.96 12.89 5.72
C GLU A 97 10.57 12.75 7.19
N ALA A 98 9.66 13.61 7.67
CA ALA A 98 9.26 13.68 9.07
C ALA A 98 8.59 12.39 9.58
N GLY A 99 7.85 11.71 8.70
CA GLY A 99 7.19 10.44 9.04
C GLY A 99 8.12 9.21 9.06
N HIS A 100 9.40 9.37 8.69
CA HIS A 100 10.34 8.24 8.61
C HIS A 100 11.59 8.39 9.48
N ILE A 101 12.17 9.59 9.58
CA ILE A 101 13.35 9.82 10.42
C ILE A 101 12.95 9.70 11.90
N THR A 102 13.63 8.80 12.62
CA THR A 102 13.39 8.63 14.05
C THR A 102 13.81 9.88 14.84
N PHE A 103 13.18 10.13 15.98
CA PHE A 103 13.53 11.26 16.82
C PHE A 103 15.02 11.25 17.24
N ALA A 104 15.57 10.07 17.54
CA ALA A 104 16.99 9.94 17.90
C ALA A 104 17.92 10.38 16.75
N LEU A 105 17.62 9.96 15.52
CA LEU A 105 18.39 10.38 14.35
C LEU A 105 18.22 11.87 14.07
N TYR A 106 17.02 12.41 14.22
CA TYR A 106 16.76 13.85 14.08
C TYR A 106 17.59 14.67 15.07
N GLN A 107 17.64 14.25 16.36
CA GLN A 107 18.47 14.92 17.37
C GLN A 107 19.96 14.86 16.99
N GLN A 108 20.47 13.69 16.64
CA GLN A 108 21.86 13.50 16.24
C GLN A 108 22.24 14.41 15.06
N LEU A 109 21.41 14.43 14.01
CA LEU A 109 21.62 15.30 12.86
C LEU A 109 21.55 16.79 13.24
N THR A 110 20.59 17.17 14.09
CA THR A 110 20.44 18.56 14.54
C THR A 110 21.66 19.05 15.32
N ASP A 111 22.17 18.24 16.26
CA ASP A 111 23.32 18.60 17.09
C ASP A 111 24.59 18.82 16.25
N ILE A 112 24.80 18.00 15.22
CA ILE A 112 25.95 18.12 14.32
C ILE A 112 25.81 19.29 13.34
N LEU A 113 24.61 19.56 12.83
CA LEU A 113 24.37 20.60 11.81
C LEU A 113 24.22 22.00 12.43
N LYS A 114 23.74 22.12 13.66
CA LYS A 114 23.46 23.39 14.35
C LYS A 114 24.66 24.35 14.45
N PRO A 115 25.89 23.90 14.78
CA PRO A 115 27.05 24.79 14.84
C PRO A 115 27.37 25.49 13.50
N TYR A 116 26.96 24.86 12.39
CA TYR A 116 27.17 25.35 11.02
C TYR A 116 26.00 26.17 10.48
N ARG A 117 25.00 26.46 11.34
CA ARG A 117 23.77 27.18 10.98
C ARG A 117 22.94 26.51 9.89
N LEU A 118 23.08 25.20 9.73
CA LEU A 118 22.24 24.36 8.87
C LEU A 118 20.93 24.03 9.58
N LYS A 119 19.81 24.12 8.87
CA LYS A 119 18.48 23.85 9.42
C LYS A 119 17.89 22.61 8.79
N LEU A 120 17.38 21.71 9.63
CA LEU A 120 16.53 20.60 9.20
C LEU A 120 15.08 21.06 9.17
N ILE A 121 14.42 20.85 8.04
CA ILE A 121 13.02 21.26 7.81
C ILE A 121 12.18 19.98 7.65
N PRO A 122 11.25 19.70 8.57
CA PRO A 122 10.38 18.55 8.41
C PRO A 122 9.46 18.73 7.20
N VAL A 123 9.39 17.72 6.35
CA VAL A 123 8.47 17.67 5.21
C VAL A 123 7.68 16.38 5.26
N GLU A 124 6.40 16.45 4.95
CA GLU A 124 5.49 15.31 4.92
C GLU A 124 4.93 15.15 3.52
N GLY A 125 4.78 13.91 3.07
CA GLY A 125 4.08 13.56 1.85
C GLY A 125 4.73 14.05 0.55
N LEU A 126 6.00 14.52 0.57
CA LEU A 126 6.61 15.14 -0.60
C LEU A 126 6.82 14.13 -1.75
N VAL A 127 7.43 12.99 -1.44
CA VAL A 127 7.65 11.90 -2.41
C VAL A 127 6.39 11.06 -2.55
N GLU A 128 5.67 10.84 -1.45
CA GLU A 128 4.43 10.07 -1.42
C GLU A 128 3.36 10.67 -2.35
N SER A 129 3.27 12.01 -2.44
CA SER A 129 2.36 12.68 -3.38
C SER A 129 2.74 12.49 -4.85
N LEU A 130 4.03 12.22 -5.15
CA LEU A 130 4.45 11.83 -6.50
C LEU A 130 4.09 10.38 -6.79
N ARG A 131 4.25 9.49 -5.81
CA ARG A 131 3.92 8.08 -5.89
C ARG A 131 2.41 7.83 -5.99
N ALA A 132 1.59 8.74 -5.48
CA ALA A 132 0.13 8.61 -5.51
C ALA A 132 -0.40 8.49 -6.96
N VAL A 133 0.18 9.25 -7.90
CA VAL A 133 -0.18 9.21 -9.33
C VAL A 133 0.80 8.31 -10.07
N LYS A 134 0.34 7.17 -10.53
CA LYS A 134 1.16 6.12 -11.15
C LYS A 134 1.46 6.45 -12.62
N GLU A 135 2.69 6.16 -13.02
CA GLU A 135 3.11 6.13 -14.42
C GLU A 135 2.61 4.84 -15.10
N PRO A 136 2.51 4.78 -16.44
CA PRO A 136 2.00 3.59 -17.13
C PRO A 136 2.74 2.30 -16.76
N GLU A 137 4.06 2.34 -16.61
CA GLU A 137 4.88 1.16 -16.26
C GLU A 137 4.62 0.70 -14.81
N GLU A 138 4.26 1.62 -13.91
CA GLU A 138 3.86 1.27 -12.53
C GLU A 138 2.51 0.56 -12.54
N ILE A 139 1.56 1.05 -13.35
CA ILE A 139 0.23 0.45 -13.54
C ILE A 139 0.34 -0.97 -14.10
N GLU A 140 1.25 -1.20 -15.06
CA GLU A 140 1.51 -2.54 -15.61
C GLU A 140 2.02 -3.52 -14.54
N LEU A 141 2.89 -3.07 -13.63
CA LEU A 141 3.40 -3.91 -12.54
C LEU A 141 2.32 -4.23 -11.52
N ILE A 142 1.48 -3.24 -11.17
CA ILE A 142 0.32 -3.44 -10.30
C ILE A 142 -0.66 -4.42 -10.95
N ALA A 143 -0.97 -4.25 -12.24
CA ALA A 143 -1.87 -5.15 -12.96
C ALA A 143 -1.36 -6.60 -12.97
N LYS A 144 -0.04 -6.82 -13.16
CA LYS A 144 0.56 -8.16 -13.06
C LYS A 144 0.46 -8.74 -11.64
N ALA A 145 0.64 -7.92 -10.60
CA ALA A 145 0.46 -8.35 -9.22
C ALA A 145 -1.02 -8.74 -8.96
N VAL A 146 -1.97 -7.95 -9.46
CA VAL A 146 -3.41 -8.24 -9.39
C VAL A 146 -3.76 -9.55 -10.10
N GLU A 147 -3.22 -9.81 -11.30
CA GLU A 147 -3.45 -11.07 -12.02
C GLU A 147 -2.98 -12.30 -11.22
N ILE A 148 -1.85 -12.19 -10.51
CA ILE A 148 -1.36 -13.27 -9.64
C ILE A 148 -2.30 -13.47 -8.44
N THR A 149 -2.80 -12.40 -7.85
CA THR A 149 -3.72 -12.46 -6.71
C THR A 149 -5.08 -13.04 -7.12
N ASP A 150 -5.61 -12.64 -8.28
CA ASP A 150 -6.84 -13.22 -8.84
C ASP A 150 -6.69 -14.73 -9.06
N ALA A 151 -5.56 -15.16 -9.64
CA ALA A 151 -5.27 -16.59 -9.87
C ALA A 151 -5.08 -17.35 -8.53
N ALA A 152 -4.49 -16.72 -7.51
CA ALA A 152 -4.36 -17.33 -6.20
C ALA A 152 -5.72 -17.52 -5.53
N PHE A 153 -6.63 -16.57 -5.68
CA PHE A 153 -7.98 -16.70 -5.15
C PHE A 153 -8.74 -17.83 -5.85
N GLU A 154 -8.65 -17.95 -7.19
CA GLU A 154 -9.24 -19.05 -7.95
C GLU A 154 -8.66 -20.42 -7.51
N HIS A 155 -7.36 -20.47 -7.24
CA HIS A 155 -6.71 -21.66 -6.69
C HIS A 155 -7.29 -22.04 -5.32
N ILE A 156 -7.44 -21.08 -4.41
CA ILE A 156 -8.03 -21.29 -3.09
C ILE A 156 -9.46 -21.85 -3.19
N GLU A 157 -10.29 -21.25 -4.05
CA GLU A 157 -11.65 -21.75 -4.29
C GLU A 157 -11.67 -23.24 -4.71
N GLY A 158 -10.62 -23.68 -5.41
CA GLY A 158 -10.48 -25.06 -5.88
C GLY A 158 -10.03 -26.07 -4.83
N ILE A 159 -9.37 -25.61 -3.75
CA ILE A 159 -8.75 -26.49 -2.76
C ILE A 159 -9.37 -26.43 -1.36
N ILE A 160 -10.00 -25.28 -1.02
CA ILE A 160 -10.54 -25.06 0.33
C ILE A 160 -11.68 -26.04 0.66
N GLN A 161 -11.61 -26.66 1.83
CA GLN A 161 -12.58 -27.64 2.28
C GLN A 161 -12.89 -27.47 3.77
N THR A 162 -14.08 -27.88 4.16
CA THR A 162 -14.46 -28.01 5.59
C THR A 162 -13.48 -28.92 6.31
N GLY A 163 -13.01 -28.49 7.48
CA GLY A 163 -12.03 -29.21 8.30
C GLY A 163 -10.59 -28.80 8.08
N MET A 164 -10.25 -28.09 6.98
CA MET A 164 -8.93 -27.47 6.84
C MET A 164 -8.75 -26.37 7.88
N CYS A 165 -7.53 -26.23 8.42
CA CYS A 165 -7.20 -25.12 9.30
C CYS A 165 -6.96 -23.83 8.51
N GLU A 166 -7.23 -22.66 9.12
CA GLU A 166 -6.94 -21.35 8.51
C GLU A 166 -5.46 -21.24 8.12
N THR A 167 -4.54 -21.74 8.94
CA THR A 167 -3.09 -21.79 8.67
C THR A 167 -2.72 -22.65 7.46
N GLU A 168 -3.44 -23.77 7.22
CA GLU A 168 -3.21 -24.63 6.06
C GLU A 168 -3.60 -23.90 4.76
N VAL A 169 -4.76 -23.24 4.77
CA VAL A 169 -5.22 -22.44 3.60
C VAL A 169 -4.27 -21.27 3.36
N ALA A 170 -3.82 -20.57 4.40
CA ALA A 170 -2.86 -19.48 4.28
C ALA A 170 -1.52 -19.94 3.69
N TRP A 171 -1.02 -21.11 4.12
CA TRP A 171 0.22 -21.69 3.61
C TRP A 171 0.12 -22.07 2.12
N GLU A 172 -0.94 -22.76 1.72
CA GLU A 172 -1.15 -23.11 0.31
C GLU A 172 -1.30 -21.85 -0.56
N THR A 173 -1.92 -20.80 -0.02
CA THR A 173 -2.01 -19.51 -0.68
C THR A 173 -0.64 -18.86 -0.88
N GLU A 174 0.18 -18.75 0.17
CA GLU A 174 1.53 -18.17 0.05
C GLU A 174 2.38 -18.95 -0.95
N LYS A 175 2.36 -20.26 -0.86
CA LYS A 175 3.09 -21.14 -1.78
C LYS A 175 2.69 -20.86 -3.23
N PHE A 176 1.39 -20.79 -3.53
CA PHE A 176 0.91 -20.50 -4.87
C PHE A 176 1.34 -19.12 -5.36
N LEU A 177 1.20 -18.08 -4.52
CA LEU A 177 1.65 -16.72 -4.85
C LEU A 177 3.14 -16.68 -5.22
N ARG A 178 3.99 -17.39 -4.44
CA ARG A 178 5.44 -17.51 -4.70
C ARG A 178 5.74 -18.25 -5.99
N GLU A 179 5.08 -19.37 -6.24
CA GLU A 179 5.23 -20.17 -7.47
C GLU A 179 4.81 -19.38 -8.72
N LYS A 180 3.85 -18.46 -8.60
CA LYS A 180 3.42 -17.55 -9.66
C LYS A 180 4.30 -16.32 -9.83
N GLY A 181 5.35 -16.16 -9.02
CA GLY A 181 6.37 -15.13 -9.18
C GLY A 181 6.23 -13.92 -8.25
N SER A 182 5.38 -13.97 -7.24
CA SER A 182 5.35 -12.93 -6.21
C SER A 182 6.69 -12.88 -5.47
N GLN A 183 7.36 -11.73 -5.49
CA GLN A 183 8.67 -11.52 -4.87
C GLN A 183 8.63 -11.65 -3.35
N SER A 184 7.55 -11.19 -2.73
CA SER A 184 7.25 -11.28 -1.30
C SER A 184 5.76 -11.10 -1.09
N LEU A 185 5.28 -11.39 0.10
CA LEU A 185 3.95 -10.94 0.51
C LEU A 185 4.02 -9.44 0.81
N PRO A 186 3.06 -8.63 0.34
CA PRO A 186 2.97 -7.20 0.71
C PRO A 186 2.54 -7.00 2.16
N PHE A 187 1.77 -7.94 2.71
CA PHE A 187 1.27 -8.03 4.09
C PHE A 187 1.04 -9.49 4.48
N ASP A 188 0.76 -9.75 5.76
CA ASP A 188 0.44 -11.10 6.24
C ASP A 188 -0.92 -11.55 5.68
N ILE A 189 -0.99 -12.73 5.08
CA ILE A 189 -2.23 -13.31 4.56
C ILE A 189 -3.25 -13.44 5.68
N ILE A 190 -4.49 -13.04 5.42
CA ILE A 190 -5.62 -13.26 6.30
C ILE A 190 -6.44 -14.44 5.75
N VAL A 191 -6.64 -15.44 6.57
CA VAL A 191 -7.67 -16.47 6.42
C VAL A 191 -8.36 -16.56 7.76
N ALA A 192 -9.59 -16.07 7.81
CA ALA A 192 -10.35 -15.96 9.05
C ALA A 192 -11.75 -16.54 8.87
N SER A 193 -12.09 -17.55 9.65
CA SER A 193 -13.33 -18.31 9.50
C SER A 193 -14.26 -18.14 10.71
N GLY A 194 -15.58 -18.15 10.48
CA GLY A 194 -16.60 -17.98 11.52
C GLY A 194 -16.31 -16.76 12.40
N PRO A 195 -16.30 -16.89 13.75
CA PRO A 195 -16.06 -15.76 14.64
C PRO A 195 -14.75 -15.02 14.43
N ASN A 196 -13.69 -15.67 13.89
CA ASN A 196 -12.42 -15.03 13.59
C ASN A 196 -12.57 -14.00 12.46
N SER A 197 -13.48 -14.22 11.52
CA SER A 197 -13.74 -13.29 10.41
C SER A 197 -14.36 -11.96 10.88
N ALA A 198 -14.86 -11.88 12.11
CA ALA A 198 -15.29 -10.62 12.72
C ALA A 198 -14.11 -9.71 13.11
N LEU A 199 -12.87 -10.19 12.99
CA LEU A 199 -11.65 -9.42 13.24
C LEU A 199 -11.02 -8.99 11.91
N PRO A 200 -11.06 -7.71 11.53
CA PRO A 200 -10.57 -7.24 10.22
C PRO A 200 -9.12 -7.63 9.91
N HIS A 201 -8.28 -7.71 10.94
CA HIS A 201 -6.86 -8.07 10.84
C HIS A 201 -6.54 -9.38 11.58
N ALA A 202 -7.43 -10.35 11.47
CA ALA A 202 -7.21 -11.67 12.07
C ALA A 202 -5.97 -12.33 11.47
N LYS A 203 -5.24 -13.06 12.32
CA LYS A 203 -4.16 -13.94 11.85
C LYS A 203 -4.69 -15.35 11.69
N PRO A 204 -4.29 -16.06 10.61
CA PRO A 204 -4.65 -17.47 10.45
C PRO A 204 -4.27 -18.28 11.69
N SER A 205 -5.18 -19.14 12.16
CA SER A 205 -5.01 -19.96 13.34
C SER A 205 -5.20 -21.45 13.01
N ASP A 206 -5.03 -22.32 14.02
CA ASP A 206 -5.31 -23.76 13.87
C ASP A 206 -6.82 -24.07 13.96
N ARG A 207 -7.67 -23.04 13.89
CA ARG A 207 -9.12 -23.23 13.83
C ARG A 207 -9.49 -23.93 12.53
N ALA A 208 -10.21 -25.03 12.66
CA ALA A 208 -10.78 -25.75 11.51
C ALA A 208 -12.01 -25.02 10.98
N ILE A 209 -12.03 -24.77 9.68
CA ILE A 209 -13.14 -24.17 8.94
C ILE A 209 -14.38 -25.07 9.04
N GLN A 210 -15.52 -24.48 9.39
CA GLN A 210 -16.79 -25.18 9.49
C GLN A 210 -17.69 -24.88 8.30
N SER A 211 -18.62 -25.78 8.01
CA SER A 211 -19.65 -25.56 6.99
C SER A 211 -20.64 -24.47 7.43
N GLY A 212 -21.05 -23.60 6.51
CA GLY A 212 -22.07 -22.58 6.73
C GLY A 212 -21.58 -21.26 7.34
N GLU A 213 -20.28 -21.15 7.64
CA GLU A 213 -19.72 -19.92 8.23
C GLU A 213 -19.02 -19.02 7.21
N PRO A 214 -18.92 -17.69 7.46
CA PRO A 214 -18.15 -16.79 6.63
C PRO A 214 -16.64 -17.08 6.76
N ILE A 215 -15.93 -16.99 5.63
CA ILE A 215 -14.49 -17.16 5.56
C ILE A 215 -13.94 -15.94 4.81
N VAL A 216 -13.36 -14.99 5.53
CA VAL A 216 -12.67 -13.84 4.96
C VAL A 216 -11.26 -14.26 4.57
N ILE A 217 -10.93 -14.07 3.31
CA ILE A 217 -9.59 -14.30 2.74
C ILE A 217 -9.10 -12.98 2.18
N ASP A 218 -7.93 -12.52 2.64
CA ASP A 218 -7.31 -11.28 2.23
C ASP A 218 -5.84 -11.55 1.89
N ILE A 219 -5.50 -11.27 0.64
CA ILE A 219 -4.25 -11.72 0.02
C ILE A 219 -3.70 -10.66 -0.93
N GLY A 220 -2.38 -10.65 -1.06
CA GLY A 220 -1.70 -9.77 -1.99
C GLY A 220 -0.44 -10.39 -2.59
N ALA A 221 -0.05 -9.92 -3.76
CA ALA A 221 1.19 -10.25 -4.45
C ALA A 221 2.08 -9.02 -4.62
N LYS A 222 3.35 -9.25 -4.94
CA LYS A 222 4.32 -8.18 -5.17
C LYS A 222 5.19 -8.44 -6.39
N ILE A 223 5.14 -7.54 -7.38
CA ILE A 223 5.90 -7.61 -8.63
C ILE A 223 6.64 -6.30 -8.89
N GLY A 224 7.96 -6.37 -9.08
CA GLY A 224 8.79 -5.17 -9.29
C GLY A 224 8.67 -4.15 -8.15
N GLY A 225 8.45 -4.63 -6.91
CA GLY A 225 8.21 -3.79 -5.74
C GLY A 225 6.77 -3.32 -5.57
N TYR A 226 5.88 -3.43 -6.58
CA TYR A 226 4.48 -2.99 -6.53
C TYR A 226 3.56 -4.09 -6.01
N CYS A 227 2.61 -3.66 -5.17
CA CYS A 227 1.68 -4.53 -4.46
C CYS A 227 0.34 -4.68 -5.21
N SER A 228 -0.33 -5.81 -4.99
CA SER A 228 -1.78 -5.97 -5.16
C SER A 228 -2.44 -6.23 -3.82
N ASP A 229 -3.77 -6.15 -3.80
CA ASP A 229 -4.61 -6.33 -2.62
C ASP A 229 -5.97 -6.89 -3.04
N LEU A 230 -6.47 -7.91 -2.34
CA LEU A 230 -7.74 -8.54 -2.66
C LEU A 230 -8.35 -9.22 -1.44
N SER A 231 -9.50 -8.76 -1.02
CA SER A 231 -10.31 -9.48 -0.03
C SER A 231 -11.55 -10.09 -0.66
N ARG A 232 -11.86 -11.31 -0.29
CA ARG A 232 -13.10 -12.01 -0.62
C ARG A 232 -13.64 -12.75 0.61
N THR A 233 -14.94 -12.88 0.65
CA THR A 233 -15.60 -13.72 1.66
C THR A 233 -16.27 -14.90 1.00
N LEU A 234 -15.92 -16.10 1.45
CA LEU A 234 -16.48 -17.37 1.00
C LEU A 234 -17.39 -17.98 2.08
N CYS A 235 -18.21 -18.93 1.68
CA CYS A 235 -18.92 -19.82 2.56
C CYS A 235 -18.92 -21.24 1.94
N LEU A 236 -18.57 -22.23 2.72
CA LEU A 236 -18.63 -23.64 2.32
C LEU A 236 -19.93 -24.29 2.83
N GLY A 237 -20.70 -24.90 1.93
CA GLY A 237 -21.99 -25.49 2.28
C GLY A 237 -23.15 -24.48 2.36
N ASP A 238 -24.17 -24.79 3.16
CA ASP A 238 -25.38 -23.98 3.24
C ASP A 238 -25.16 -22.71 4.06
N ARG A 239 -25.60 -21.58 3.53
CA ARG A 239 -25.50 -20.26 4.14
C ARG A 239 -26.75 -19.95 4.97
N ASP A 240 -26.58 -19.31 6.09
CA ASP A 240 -27.69 -18.77 6.86
C ASP A 240 -28.22 -17.44 6.26
N ASP A 241 -29.40 -17.01 6.72
CA ASP A 241 -30.02 -15.75 6.29
C ASP A 241 -29.17 -14.53 6.64
N THR A 242 -28.39 -14.61 7.72
CA THR A 242 -27.49 -13.53 8.16
C THR A 242 -26.36 -13.37 7.16
N PHE A 243 -25.74 -14.48 6.71
CA PHE A 243 -24.69 -14.43 5.69
C PHE A 243 -25.21 -13.79 4.41
N ASN A 244 -26.34 -14.27 3.89
CA ASN A 244 -26.94 -13.75 2.66
C ASN A 244 -27.17 -12.24 2.78
N LYS A 245 -27.83 -11.81 3.86
CA LYS A 245 -28.12 -10.39 4.10
C LYS A 245 -26.87 -9.52 4.21
N VAL A 246 -25.89 -9.94 5.02
CA VAL A 246 -24.66 -9.15 5.22
C VAL A 246 -23.81 -9.11 3.95
N TYR A 247 -23.70 -10.23 3.23
CA TYR A 247 -22.97 -10.30 1.98
C TYR A 247 -23.57 -9.37 0.90
N ASP A 248 -24.89 -9.39 0.74
CA ASP A 248 -25.58 -8.53 -0.24
C ASP A 248 -25.42 -7.05 0.07
N ILE A 249 -25.45 -6.67 1.37
CA ILE A 249 -25.22 -5.27 1.79
C ILE A 249 -23.79 -4.84 1.46
N VAL A 250 -22.78 -5.65 1.81
CA VAL A 250 -21.38 -5.32 1.55
C VAL A 250 -21.09 -5.27 0.04
N LEU A 251 -21.62 -6.22 -0.73
CA LEU A 251 -21.51 -6.22 -2.18
C LEU A 251 -22.19 -4.99 -2.79
N GLY A 252 -23.40 -4.66 -2.34
CA GLY A 252 -24.14 -3.47 -2.76
C GLY A 252 -23.37 -2.18 -2.46
N ALA A 253 -22.76 -2.07 -1.29
CA ALA A 253 -21.95 -0.92 -0.90
C ALA A 253 -20.71 -0.77 -1.80
N GLN A 254 -20.03 -1.88 -2.09
CA GLN A 254 -18.83 -1.88 -2.94
C GLN A 254 -19.18 -1.52 -4.39
N LEU A 255 -20.19 -2.14 -4.97
CA LEU A 255 -20.64 -1.86 -6.34
C LEU A 255 -21.14 -0.43 -6.51
N SER A 256 -21.90 0.09 -5.53
CA SER A 256 -22.36 1.47 -5.51
C SER A 256 -21.19 2.45 -5.50
N ALA A 257 -20.22 2.25 -4.62
CA ALA A 257 -19.03 3.09 -4.55
C ALA A 257 -18.26 3.07 -5.89
N LEU A 258 -17.92 1.89 -6.41
CA LEU A 258 -17.18 1.75 -7.67
C LEU A 258 -17.90 2.40 -8.87
N ALA A 259 -19.22 2.37 -8.90
CA ALA A 259 -20.01 2.97 -9.99
C ALA A 259 -20.03 4.50 -9.96
N ILE A 260 -19.87 5.11 -8.77
CA ILE A 260 -20.06 6.55 -8.56
C ILE A 260 -18.72 7.28 -8.36
N ILE A 261 -17.66 6.58 -7.88
CA ILE A 261 -16.34 7.19 -7.69
C ILE A 261 -15.86 7.80 -9.00
N LYS A 262 -15.52 9.09 -8.93
CA LYS A 262 -15.03 9.89 -10.06
C LYS A 262 -13.91 10.83 -9.63
N GLU A 263 -13.22 11.38 -10.62
CA GLU A 263 -12.17 12.39 -10.42
C GLU A 263 -12.71 13.60 -9.63
N ASP A 264 -11.85 14.25 -8.88
CA ASP A 264 -12.09 15.39 -8.00
C ASP A 264 -12.92 15.10 -6.72
N LEU A 265 -13.43 13.88 -6.51
CA LEU A 265 -13.95 13.53 -5.19
C LEU A 265 -12.82 13.51 -4.16
N SER A 266 -13.11 13.96 -2.95
CA SER A 266 -12.24 13.70 -1.80
C SER A 266 -12.36 12.24 -1.35
N GLY A 267 -11.33 11.72 -0.68
CA GLY A 267 -11.40 10.38 -0.11
C GLY A 267 -12.53 10.21 0.91
N GLY A 268 -12.93 11.31 1.61
CA GLY A 268 -14.09 11.30 2.50
C GLY A 268 -15.42 11.21 1.75
N GLU A 269 -15.55 11.91 0.62
CA GLU A 269 -16.73 11.79 -0.25
C GLU A 269 -16.83 10.39 -0.87
N ALA A 270 -15.70 9.83 -1.31
CA ALA A 270 -15.64 8.46 -1.83
C ALA A 270 -16.02 7.42 -0.75
N ASP A 271 -15.51 7.55 0.48
CA ASP A 271 -15.88 6.70 1.62
C ASP A 271 -17.38 6.72 1.88
N SER A 272 -17.99 7.90 1.84
CA SER A 272 -19.43 8.06 2.10
C SER A 272 -20.30 7.26 1.13
N LEU A 273 -19.84 7.02 -0.12
CA LEU A 273 -20.61 6.26 -1.12
C LEU A 273 -20.86 4.80 -0.70
N GLY A 274 -19.89 4.16 -0.08
CA GLY A 274 -20.06 2.79 0.44
C GLY A 274 -20.64 2.78 1.86
N ARG A 275 -20.18 3.69 2.71
CA ARG A 275 -20.58 3.78 4.13
C ARG A 275 -22.06 4.03 4.30
N THR A 276 -22.66 4.95 3.53
CA THR A 276 -24.09 5.27 3.59
C THR A 276 -24.95 4.03 3.33
N VAL A 277 -24.60 3.18 2.37
CA VAL A 277 -25.32 1.93 2.09
C VAL A 277 -25.36 1.00 3.32
N ILE A 278 -24.22 0.88 4.01
CA ILE A 278 -24.10 0.05 5.20
C ILE A 278 -24.84 0.65 6.39
N GLU A 279 -24.78 1.98 6.57
CA GLU A 279 -25.50 2.71 7.62
C GLU A 279 -27.01 2.64 7.45
N GLU A 280 -27.54 2.86 6.24
CA GLU A 280 -28.97 2.75 5.91
C GLU A 280 -29.50 1.32 6.14
N ALA A 281 -28.66 0.31 5.93
CA ALA A 281 -28.99 -1.09 6.25
C ALA A 281 -28.96 -1.40 7.77
N GLY A 282 -28.54 -0.45 8.63
CA GLY A 282 -28.48 -0.60 10.08
C GLY A 282 -27.19 -1.22 10.63
N TYR A 283 -26.13 -1.27 9.82
CA TYR A 283 -24.83 -1.87 10.20
C TYR A 283 -23.68 -0.85 10.30
N GLY A 284 -23.96 0.45 10.40
CA GLY A 284 -22.94 1.50 10.41
C GLY A 284 -21.87 1.31 11.47
N GLU A 285 -22.22 0.91 12.70
CA GLU A 285 -21.25 0.64 13.79
C GLU A 285 -20.38 -0.59 13.53
N ALA A 286 -20.79 -1.50 12.65
CA ALA A 286 -20.05 -2.69 12.28
C ALA A 286 -19.07 -2.48 11.11
N PHE A 287 -18.99 -1.27 10.55
CA PHE A 287 -18.02 -0.86 9.52
C PHE A 287 -17.02 0.13 10.11
N GLY A 288 -15.99 -0.38 10.77
CA GLY A 288 -15.07 0.39 11.60
C GLY A 288 -13.83 0.97 10.91
N HIS A 289 -13.60 0.71 9.62
CA HIS A 289 -12.44 1.21 8.87
C HIS A 289 -12.84 2.12 7.68
N GLY A 290 -11.88 2.65 6.95
CA GLY A 290 -12.14 3.41 5.72
C GLY A 290 -12.61 2.53 4.59
N LEU A 291 -13.23 3.12 3.56
CA LEU A 291 -13.64 2.41 2.36
C LEU A 291 -12.45 1.82 1.58
N GLY A 292 -11.24 2.40 1.74
CA GLY A 292 -10.05 1.92 1.07
C GLY A 292 -8.86 2.88 1.19
N HIS A 293 -7.81 2.54 0.47
CA HIS A 293 -6.52 3.23 0.49
C HIS A 293 -5.81 3.16 -0.86
N GLY A 294 -4.87 4.07 -1.09
CA GLY A 294 -3.97 3.99 -2.23
C GLY A 294 -3.07 2.76 -2.15
N LEU A 295 -2.67 2.26 -3.29
CA LEU A 295 -1.85 1.07 -3.47
C LEU A 295 -0.72 1.36 -4.46
N GLY A 296 0.47 0.81 -4.22
CA GLY A 296 1.62 0.96 -5.09
C GLY A 296 2.86 0.24 -4.55
N LEU A 297 3.95 0.95 -4.31
CA LEU A 297 5.14 0.40 -3.63
C LEU A 297 4.87 0.07 -2.15
N ALA A 298 3.87 0.67 -1.57
CA ALA A 298 3.33 0.29 -0.27
C ALA A 298 1.92 -0.26 -0.45
N THR A 299 1.52 -1.20 0.41
CA THR A 299 0.13 -1.65 0.48
C THR A 299 -0.77 -0.46 0.81
N HIS A 300 -0.42 0.30 1.84
CA HIS A 300 -1.15 1.53 2.19
C HIS A 300 -0.32 2.75 1.80
N GLU A 301 -0.86 3.54 0.88
CA GLU A 301 -0.31 4.86 0.50
C GLU A 301 -1.45 5.84 0.14
N MET A 302 -1.12 7.02 -0.36
CA MET A 302 -2.14 7.97 -0.85
C MET A 302 -2.80 7.48 -2.14
N PRO A 303 -4.13 7.74 -2.31
CA PRO A 303 -5.01 8.50 -1.44
C PRO A 303 -5.61 7.64 -0.31
N ARG A 304 -6.05 8.25 0.79
CA ARG A 304 -6.87 7.59 1.81
C ARG A 304 -8.35 7.78 1.46
N LEU A 305 -9.09 6.68 1.33
CA LEU A 305 -10.56 6.69 1.19
C LEU A 305 -11.16 6.34 2.56
N GLY A 306 -11.43 7.36 3.37
CA GLY A 306 -11.93 7.14 4.73
C GLY A 306 -12.53 8.42 5.32
N PRO A 307 -13.26 8.34 6.43
CA PRO A 307 -13.90 9.48 7.04
C PRO A 307 -12.94 10.65 7.24
N GLY A 308 -13.38 11.85 6.81
CA GLY A 308 -12.62 13.09 6.94
C GLY A 308 -11.39 13.23 6.03
N SER A 309 -11.12 12.29 5.13
CA SER A 309 -10.03 12.43 4.17
C SER A 309 -10.27 13.56 3.18
N THR A 310 -9.27 14.41 3.01
CA THR A 310 -9.27 15.52 2.03
C THR A 310 -8.45 15.20 0.77
N ASP A 311 -7.90 14.00 0.67
CA ASP A 311 -7.13 13.57 -0.50
C ASP A 311 -8.03 13.60 -1.74
N LYS A 312 -7.65 14.35 -2.76
CA LYS A 312 -8.43 14.41 -4.01
C LYS A 312 -8.03 13.28 -4.94
N LEU A 313 -9.04 12.56 -5.44
CA LEU A 313 -8.86 11.52 -6.44
C LEU A 313 -8.54 12.15 -7.78
N THR A 314 -7.43 11.75 -8.39
CA THR A 314 -6.98 12.25 -9.69
C THR A 314 -6.60 11.10 -10.61
N SER A 315 -6.61 11.37 -11.92
CA SER A 315 -6.25 10.37 -12.93
C SER A 315 -4.87 9.76 -12.65
N GLY A 316 -4.73 8.44 -12.83
CA GLY A 316 -3.51 7.66 -12.53
C GLY A 316 -3.39 7.19 -11.07
N MET A 317 -4.27 7.58 -10.16
CA MET A 317 -4.28 7.02 -8.82
C MET A 317 -4.85 5.59 -8.82
N VAL A 318 -4.18 4.70 -8.08
CA VAL A 318 -4.63 3.32 -7.86
C VAL A 318 -4.98 3.18 -6.38
N PHE A 319 -6.12 2.58 -6.08
CA PHE A 319 -6.69 2.48 -4.72
C PHE A 319 -7.59 1.25 -4.58
N THR A 320 -7.81 0.83 -3.33
CA THR A 320 -8.77 -0.23 -2.98
C THR A 320 -10.17 0.32 -2.73
N VAL A 321 -11.18 -0.54 -2.91
CA VAL A 321 -12.57 -0.31 -2.48
C VAL A 321 -13.02 -1.57 -1.76
N GLU A 322 -13.07 -1.52 -0.43
CA GLU A 322 -13.11 -2.69 0.46
C GLU A 322 -14.11 -2.56 1.62
N PRO A 323 -15.37 -2.21 1.38
CA PRO A 323 -16.33 -2.17 2.49
C PRO A 323 -16.41 -3.51 3.21
N GLY A 324 -16.69 -3.47 4.51
CA GLY A 324 -16.85 -4.69 5.34
C GLY A 324 -17.82 -4.48 6.49
N ILE A 325 -18.47 -5.56 6.91
CA ILE A 325 -19.33 -5.63 8.10
C ILE A 325 -18.81 -6.73 8.99
N TYR A 326 -18.56 -6.43 10.26
CA TYR A 326 -17.98 -7.33 11.24
C TYR A 326 -18.87 -7.43 12.47
N LEU A 327 -19.48 -8.63 12.69
CA LEU A 327 -20.44 -8.88 13.76
C LEU A 327 -19.82 -9.80 14.82
N SER A 328 -19.55 -9.26 16.01
CA SER A 328 -18.95 -10.01 17.11
C SER A 328 -19.76 -11.28 17.41
N GLY A 329 -19.07 -12.42 17.49
CA GLY A 329 -19.65 -13.71 17.79
C GLY A 329 -20.28 -14.45 16.60
N TRP A 330 -20.53 -13.79 15.47
CA TRP A 330 -20.99 -14.41 14.22
C TRP A 330 -19.84 -14.50 13.20
N GLY A 331 -19.32 -13.39 12.76
CA GLY A 331 -18.28 -13.33 11.74
C GLY A 331 -18.27 -12.01 11.00
N GLY A 332 -17.60 -11.99 9.85
CA GLY A 332 -17.47 -10.77 9.02
C GLY A 332 -17.52 -11.08 7.54
N VAL A 333 -17.83 -10.04 6.78
CA VAL A 333 -17.77 -10.02 5.32
C VAL A 333 -16.97 -8.82 4.87
N ARG A 334 -15.96 -9.01 4.01
CA ARG A 334 -15.24 -7.97 3.28
C ARG A 334 -15.15 -8.35 1.82
N ILE A 335 -15.43 -7.40 0.94
CA ILE A 335 -15.30 -7.56 -0.51
C ILE A 335 -14.50 -6.38 -1.03
N GLU A 336 -13.35 -6.66 -1.63
CA GLU A 336 -12.39 -5.67 -2.05
C GLU A 336 -11.97 -5.84 -3.50
N ASP A 337 -11.81 -4.73 -4.21
CA ASP A 337 -11.14 -4.67 -5.50
C ASP A 337 -10.12 -3.55 -5.53
N VAL A 338 -9.06 -3.75 -6.29
CA VAL A 338 -8.16 -2.68 -6.73
C VAL A 338 -8.79 -1.97 -7.93
N ALA A 339 -8.84 -0.66 -7.87
CA ALA A 339 -9.31 0.20 -8.95
C ALA A 339 -8.28 1.27 -9.32
N ILE A 340 -8.32 1.75 -10.55
CA ILE A 340 -7.55 2.88 -11.05
C ILE A 340 -8.48 4.02 -11.44
N MET A 341 -8.11 5.26 -11.14
CA MET A 341 -8.77 6.45 -11.67
C MET A 341 -8.31 6.69 -13.10
N GLU A 342 -9.19 6.50 -14.05
CA GLU A 342 -8.91 6.61 -15.49
C GLU A 342 -10.12 7.19 -16.23
N ASN A 343 -9.88 8.13 -17.14
CA ASN A 343 -10.94 8.79 -17.91
C ASN A 343 -12.06 9.39 -17.02
N GLY A 344 -11.70 9.94 -15.88
CA GLY A 344 -12.62 10.58 -14.93
C GLY A 344 -13.42 9.62 -14.05
N LYS A 345 -13.19 8.30 -14.11
CA LYS A 345 -13.93 7.26 -13.38
C LYS A 345 -13.02 6.20 -12.79
N ALA A 346 -13.50 5.49 -11.79
CA ALA A 346 -12.86 4.30 -11.28
C ALA A 346 -13.04 3.14 -12.27
N ARG A 347 -11.92 2.53 -12.70
CA ARG A 347 -11.90 1.28 -13.46
C ARG A 347 -11.28 0.17 -12.61
N VAL A 348 -12.03 -0.90 -12.39
CA VAL A 348 -11.59 -2.05 -11.59
C VAL A 348 -10.49 -2.82 -12.34
N LEU A 349 -9.42 -3.17 -11.64
CA LEU A 349 -8.33 -4.01 -12.12
C LEU A 349 -8.51 -5.48 -11.74
N SER A 350 -9.03 -5.76 -10.54
CA SER A 350 -9.28 -7.10 -10.02
C SER A 350 -10.35 -7.82 -10.84
N LYS A 351 -10.14 -9.12 -11.09
CA LYS A 351 -11.07 -10.00 -11.84
C LYS A 351 -11.55 -11.19 -11.00
N GLY A 352 -11.01 -11.32 -9.76
CA GLY A 352 -11.42 -12.36 -8.82
C GLY A 352 -12.92 -12.34 -8.62
N ARG A 353 -13.56 -13.51 -8.79
CA ARG A 353 -15.02 -13.62 -8.73
C ARG A 353 -15.54 -13.22 -7.35
N LYS A 354 -16.65 -12.51 -7.33
CA LYS A 354 -17.44 -12.25 -6.11
C LYS A 354 -18.39 -13.43 -5.96
N VAL A 355 -17.89 -14.50 -5.34
CA VAL A 355 -18.58 -15.80 -5.30
C VAL A 355 -19.33 -15.93 -3.99
N GLU A 356 -20.61 -16.12 -4.09
CA GLU A 356 -21.45 -16.42 -2.95
C GLU A 356 -21.34 -17.90 -2.52
N HIS A 357 -21.02 -18.83 -3.41
CA HIS A 357 -20.98 -20.28 -3.18
C HIS A 357 -19.72 -20.92 -3.75
N VAL A 358 -18.98 -21.63 -2.89
CA VAL A 358 -18.06 -22.69 -3.33
C VAL A 358 -18.78 -24.02 -3.21
N LYS A 359 -19.07 -24.67 -4.34
CA LYS A 359 -19.62 -26.02 -4.30
C LYS A 359 -18.55 -26.96 -3.74
N GLN A 360 -18.83 -27.60 -2.61
CA GLN A 360 -18.03 -28.74 -2.17
C GLN A 360 -18.06 -29.82 -3.28
N ARG A 361 -16.89 -30.25 -3.68
CA ARG A 361 -16.72 -31.38 -4.60
C ARG A 361 -16.83 -32.71 -3.85
#